data_b70890824058576c1bbfd259a70c073c
#
_entry.id   b70890824058576c1bbfd259a70c073c
#
_cell.length_a   1.000
_cell.length_b   1.000
_cell.length_c   1.000
_cell.angle_alpha   90.00
_cell.angle_beta   90.00
_cell.angle_gamma   90.00
#
_symmetry.space_group_name_H-M   'P 1'
#
loop_
_entity.id
_entity.type
_entity.pdbx_description
1 polymer ?
#
loop_
_entity_poly.entity_id
_entity_poly.type
_entity_poly.pdbx_seq_one_letter_code
_entity_poly.pdbx_strand_id
1 'polypeptide(L)'
;LLEDSFGRQFHYLRLSVTEACNFRCQYCLPDGYDGPSSDHFMSLPEIDTLLKAFARLGTSKVRLTGGEPTLRRDFLDILHLTASTPGIERVAMTTHGARMEKFAANWKAAGLHQVNVSIDSLDPRQFAAITGQDKLKAVLRGLDAAIDCGLDVKVNSVLLNDFSDSRLQRFLAWLKEMPVTLRFIELMETGDLHQFFNKQHQSGSPLKATLMKMGWQPLIRRKDAGPAQEFYHPDYAGRIGLIMPYSKDFCKSCNRLRVSAPGKLHLCLFSENGIDMRELLAGGNVDEVVLFLQKVLGQKHETHYLHEGKTGATKHLAMLGG
;
A
#
# COMPACT_ATOMS: atom_id res chain seq x y z
N LEU A 1 -22.58 1.53 7.41
CA LEU A 1 -21.42 1.97 6.63
C LEU A 1 -20.46 2.76 7.52
N LEU A 2 -19.18 2.61 7.29
CA LEU A 2 -18.14 3.45 7.91
C LEU A 2 -18.11 4.80 7.18
N GLU A 3 -18.58 5.83 7.83
CA GLU A 3 -18.61 7.20 7.32
C GLU A 3 -18.13 8.15 8.40
N ASP A 4 -17.27 9.11 8.05
CA ASP A 4 -16.80 10.13 8.99
C ASP A 4 -17.65 11.40 8.96
N SER A 5 -17.34 12.34 9.85
CA SER A 5 -18.04 13.63 9.96
C SER A 5 -17.93 14.54 8.72
N PHE A 6 -17.07 14.17 7.74
CA PHE A 6 -16.88 14.88 6.48
C PHE A 6 -17.56 14.19 5.30
N GLY A 7 -18.39 13.15 5.53
CA GLY A 7 -19.11 12.40 4.50
C GLY A 7 -18.24 11.45 3.67
N ARG A 8 -17.01 11.14 4.13
CA ARG A 8 -16.14 10.17 3.46
C ARG A 8 -16.50 8.77 3.88
N GLN A 9 -16.67 7.88 2.91
CA GLN A 9 -17.00 6.48 3.14
C GLN A 9 -15.78 5.57 3.01
N PHE A 10 -15.61 4.62 3.94
CA PHE A 10 -14.43 3.78 4.05
C PHE A 10 -14.72 2.34 3.67
N HIS A 11 -14.63 2.06 2.37
CA HIS A 11 -14.82 0.72 1.80
C HIS A 11 -13.52 -0.09 1.74
N TYR A 12 -12.39 0.50 2.13
CA TYR A 12 -11.07 -0.06 1.90
C TYR A 12 -10.26 -0.13 3.19
N LEU A 13 -9.97 -1.35 3.64
CA LEU A 13 -9.06 -1.63 4.74
C LEU A 13 -7.65 -1.94 4.21
N ARG A 14 -6.63 -1.31 4.78
CA ARG A 14 -5.24 -1.76 4.67
C ARG A 14 -4.87 -2.47 5.96
N LEU A 15 -4.58 -3.76 5.87
CA LEU A 15 -4.23 -4.61 6.99
C LEU A 15 -2.75 -4.97 6.92
N SER A 16 -1.97 -4.42 7.82
CA SER A 16 -0.59 -4.85 8.03
C SER A 16 -0.59 -6.15 8.83
N VAL A 17 0.02 -7.20 8.29
CA VAL A 17 0.06 -8.52 8.94
C VAL A 17 1.41 -8.81 9.58
N THR A 18 2.41 -7.98 9.27
CA THR A 18 3.76 -8.03 9.85
C THR A 18 4.45 -6.68 9.67
N GLU A 19 5.41 -6.35 10.52
CA GLU A 19 6.30 -5.21 10.31
C GLU A 19 7.67 -5.66 9.75
N ALA A 20 7.96 -6.96 9.83
CA ALA A 20 9.21 -7.52 9.34
C ALA A 20 9.34 -7.42 7.82
N CYS A 21 10.53 -7.03 7.37
CA CYS A 21 10.93 -6.99 5.97
C CYS A 21 12.38 -7.43 5.82
N ASN A 22 12.68 -8.16 4.76
CA ASN A 22 14.05 -8.57 4.43
C ASN A 22 14.71 -7.70 3.35
N PHE A 23 14.04 -6.61 2.92
CA PHE A 23 14.63 -5.54 2.13
C PHE A 23 15.02 -4.38 3.06
N ARG A 24 15.94 -3.52 2.59
CA ARG A 24 16.44 -2.34 3.30
C ARG A 24 16.27 -1.09 2.46
N CYS A 25 15.03 -0.85 2.03
CA CYS A 25 14.74 0.31 1.19
C CYS A 25 15.07 1.60 1.94
N GLN A 26 15.84 2.48 1.28
CA GLN A 26 16.36 3.72 1.85
C GLN A 26 15.29 4.64 2.44
N TYR A 27 14.08 4.59 1.87
CA TYR A 27 12.93 5.41 2.29
C TYR A 27 11.99 4.71 3.27
N CYS A 28 12.33 3.49 3.75
CA CYS A 28 11.45 2.71 4.62
C CYS A 28 12.20 2.14 5.83
N LEU A 29 13.05 1.13 5.63
CA LEU A 29 13.83 0.44 6.66
C LEU A 29 15.30 0.35 6.23
N PRO A 30 16.05 1.45 6.18
CA PRO A 30 17.42 1.45 5.66
C PRO A 30 18.37 0.56 6.47
N ASP A 31 18.17 0.47 7.78
CA ASP A 31 18.98 -0.36 8.68
C ASP A 31 18.44 -1.80 8.82
N GLY A 32 17.29 -2.09 8.19
CA GLY A 32 16.58 -3.35 8.30
C GLY A 32 15.58 -3.35 9.45
N TYR A 33 14.89 -4.47 9.63
CA TYR A 33 13.92 -4.65 10.69
C TYR A 33 14.60 -5.21 11.95
N ASP A 34 14.48 -4.51 13.05
CA ASP A 34 14.98 -4.86 14.39
C ASP A 34 13.87 -4.93 15.46
N GLY A 35 12.62 -4.87 15.01
CA GLY A 35 11.44 -4.85 15.87
C GLY A 35 11.10 -6.22 16.47
N PRO A 36 9.97 -6.30 17.20
CA PRO A 36 9.53 -7.50 17.91
C PRO A 36 9.26 -8.68 16.97
N SER A 37 9.31 -9.90 17.53
CA SER A 37 8.99 -11.13 16.83
C SER A 37 7.52 -11.21 16.41
N SER A 38 7.19 -12.19 15.55
CA SER A 38 5.83 -12.39 15.04
C SER A 38 4.76 -12.63 16.11
N ASP A 39 5.15 -13.03 17.33
CA ASP A 39 4.22 -13.30 18.43
C ASP A 39 3.50 -12.03 18.93
N HIS A 40 4.05 -10.86 18.62
CA HIS A 40 3.40 -9.58 18.89
C HIS A 40 2.34 -9.18 17.85
N PHE A 41 2.24 -9.89 16.74
CA PHE A 41 1.27 -9.59 15.68
C PHE A 41 -0.04 -10.31 15.93
N MET A 42 -1.11 -9.80 15.32
CA MET A 42 -2.43 -10.42 15.44
C MET A 42 -2.42 -11.88 14.97
N SER A 43 -3.06 -12.74 15.73
CA SER A 43 -3.34 -14.13 15.40
C SER A 43 -4.44 -14.25 14.33
N LEU A 44 -4.58 -15.44 13.73
CA LEU A 44 -5.68 -15.70 12.77
C LEU A 44 -7.08 -15.42 13.36
N PRO A 45 -7.41 -15.86 14.61
CA PRO A 45 -8.72 -15.54 15.21
C PRO A 45 -8.94 -14.04 15.39
N GLU A 46 -7.93 -13.27 15.78
CA GLU A 46 -8.03 -11.81 15.92
C GLU A 46 -8.26 -11.14 14.55
N ILE A 47 -7.57 -11.61 13.50
CA ILE A 47 -7.76 -11.14 12.13
C ILE A 47 -9.17 -11.49 11.62
N ASP A 48 -9.69 -12.67 11.94
CA ASP A 48 -11.05 -13.08 11.56
C ASP A 48 -12.10 -12.16 12.19
N THR A 49 -11.98 -11.89 13.49
CA THR A 49 -12.87 -10.96 14.21
C THR A 49 -12.83 -9.56 13.60
N LEU A 50 -11.63 -9.07 13.28
CA LEU A 50 -11.42 -7.78 12.62
C LEU A 50 -12.09 -7.71 11.26
N LEU A 51 -11.83 -8.69 10.39
CA LEU A 51 -12.36 -8.73 9.02
C LEU A 51 -13.88 -8.79 9.02
N LYS A 52 -14.50 -9.62 9.88
CA LYS A 52 -15.96 -9.71 10.03
C LYS A 52 -16.58 -8.37 10.46
N ALA A 53 -15.94 -7.66 11.41
CA ALA A 53 -16.44 -6.36 11.86
C ALA A 53 -16.36 -5.31 10.75
N PHE A 54 -15.22 -5.23 10.02
CA PHE A 54 -15.07 -4.32 8.90
C PHE A 54 -16.04 -4.63 7.75
N ALA A 55 -16.22 -5.91 7.41
CA ALA A 55 -17.15 -6.34 6.37
C ALA A 55 -18.62 -5.97 6.70
N ARG A 56 -19.06 -6.18 7.93
CA ARG A 56 -20.39 -5.73 8.40
C ARG A 56 -20.60 -4.22 8.28
N LEU A 57 -19.54 -3.44 8.37
CA LEU A 57 -19.57 -1.99 8.22
C LEU A 57 -19.35 -1.51 6.77
N GLY A 58 -19.38 -2.45 5.80
CA GLY A 58 -19.35 -2.14 4.37
C GLY A 58 -17.95 -2.04 3.76
N THR A 59 -16.92 -2.53 4.44
CA THR A 59 -15.61 -2.72 3.81
C THR A 59 -15.71 -3.87 2.82
N SER A 60 -15.49 -3.58 1.54
CA SER A 60 -15.53 -4.57 0.45
C SER A 60 -14.15 -4.89 -0.12
N LYS A 61 -13.15 -4.08 0.21
CA LYS A 61 -11.77 -4.25 -0.26
C LYS A 61 -10.79 -4.33 0.91
N VAL A 62 -9.97 -5.36 0.92
CA VAL A 62 -8.86 -5.51 1.87
C VAL A 62 -7.54 -5.58 1.12
N ARG A 63 -6.52 -4.89 1.62
CA ARG A 63 -5.14 -5.01 1.17
C ARG A 63 -4.28 -5.55 2.29
N LEU A 64 -3.75 -6.73 2.09
CA LEU A 64 -2.72 -7.30 2.95
C LEU A 64 -1.38 -6.63 2.66
N THR A 65 -0.72 -6.17 3.69
CA THR A 65 0.52 -5.39 3.59
C THR A 65 1.36 -5.59 4.86
N GLY A 66 2.32 -4.71 5.08
CA GLY A 66 3.20 -4.73 6.25
C GLY A 66 4.57 -4.19 5.88
N GLY A 67 5.61 -4.78 6.45
CA GLY A 67 6.92 -4.82 5.83
C GLY A 67 6.82 -5.67 4.56
N GLU A 68 7.12 -6.96 4.67
CA GLU A 68 6.85 -7.92 3.58
C GLU A 68 5.86 -8.99 4.07
N PRO A 69 4.59 -8.95 3.65
CA PRO A 69 3.56 -9.84 4.18
C PRO A 69 3.85 -11.32 3.93
N THR A 70 4.55 -11.65 2.84
CA THR A 70 4.88 -13.03 2.47
C THR A 70 5.96 -13.68 3.33
N LEU A 71 6.59 -12.94 4.22
CA LEU A 71 7.51 -13.49 5.23
C LEU A 71 6.76 -14.12 6.40
N ARG A 72 5.51 -13.74 6.62
CA ARG A 72 4.69 -14.33 7.66
C ARG A 72 4.34 -15.77 7.29
N ARG A 73 4.54 -16.71 8.23
CA ARG A 73 4.43 -18.16 7.96
C ARG A 73 3.02 -18.58 7.56
N ASP A 74 2.02 -18.02 8.23
CA ASP A 74 0.59 -18.25 8.02
C ASP A 74 -0.05 -17.27 7.00
N PHE A 75 0.78 -16.62 6.15
CA PHE A 75 0.28 -15.64 5.17
C PHE A 75 -0.79 -16.22 4.23
N LEU A 76 -0.65 -17.47 3.80
CA LEU A 76 -1.61 -18.12 2.91
C LEU A 76 -2.96 -18.33 3.61
N ASP A 77 -2.93 -18.69 4.90
CA ASP A 77 -4.15 -18.85 5.71
C ASP A 77 -4.85 -17.50 5.91
N ILE A 78 -4.08 -16.43 6.17
CA ILE A 78 -4.62 -15.06 6.27
C ILE A 78 -5.26 -14.62 4.94
N LEU A 79 -4.61 -14.91 3.82
CA LEU A 79 -5.13 -14.59 2.50
C LEU A 79 -6.44 -15.32 2.23
N HIS A 80 -6.47 -16.63 2.49
CA HIS A 80 -7.68 -17.44 2.33
C HIS A 80 -8.81 -16.97 3.25
N LEU A 81 -8.51 -16.71 4.52
CA LEU A 81 -9.45 -16.17 5.49
C LEU A 81 -10.04 -14.84 5.00
N THR A 82 -9.19 -13.94 4.52
CA THR A 82 -9.62 -12.63 3.99
C THR A 82 -10.55 -12.79 2.78
N ALA A 83 -10.19 -13.68 1.85
CA ALA A 83 -10.96 -13.91 0.63
C ALA A 83 -12.28 -14.62 0.87
N SER A 84 -12.39 -15.44 1.92
CA SER A 84 -13.60 -16.16 2.30
C SER A 84 -14.51 -15.38 3.26
N THR A 85 -14.10 -14.21 3.77
CA THR A 85 -14.91 -13.38 4.65
C THR A 85 -16.11 -12.79 3.87
N PRO A 86 -17.37 -13.09 4.24
CA PRO A 86 -18.54 -12.56 3.55
C PRO A 86 -18.55 -11.02 3.55
N GLY A 87 -18.78 -10.41 2.39
CA GLY A 87 -18.77 -8.96 2.21
C GLY A 87 -17.42 -8.41 1.70
N ILE A 88 -16.34 -9.19 1.76
CA ILE A 88 -15.07 -8.83 1.13
C ILE A 88 -15.07 -9.31 -0.33
N GLU A 89 -15.14 -8.38 -1.26
CA GLU A 89 -15.24 -8.65 -2.70
C GLU A 89 -13.88 -8.64 -3.40
N ARG A 90 -12.92 -7.90 -2.84
CA ARG A 90 -11.61 -7.70 -3.47
C ARG A 90 -10.46 -7.77 -2.47
N VAL A 91 -9.60 -8.75 -2.66
CA VAL A 91 -8.35 -8.88 -1.89
C VAL A 91 -7.17 -8.45 -2.73
N ALA A 92 -6.37 -7.57 -2.18
CA ALA A 92 -5.14 -7.08 -2.79
C ALA A 92 -3.94 -7.32 -1.85
N MET A 93 -2.74 -7.30 -2.39
CA MET A 93 -1.50 -7.39 -1.63
C MET A 93 -0.51 -6.31 -2.07
N THR A 94 0.35 -5.85 -1.14
CA THR A 94 1.55 -5.09 -1.48
C THR A 94 2.77 -5.92 -1.08
N THR A 95 3.73 -6.07 -1.99
CA THR A 95 4.93 -6.90 -1.80
C THR A 95 6.13 -6.31 -2.56
N HIS A 96 7.33 -6.59 -2.11
CA HIS A 96 8.54 -6.35 -2.91
C HIS A 96 8.74 -7.35 -4.05
N GLY A 97 7.91 -8.40 -4.13
CA GLY A 97 7.83 -9.29 -5.27
C GLY A 97 8.83 -10.44 -5.35
N ALA A 98 9.82 -10.52 -4.46
CA ALA A 98 10.90 -11.51 -4.56
C ALA A 98 10.44 -12.99 -4.47
N ARG A 99 9.23 -13.24 -4.00
CA ARG A 99 8.64 -14.60 -3.87
C ARG A 99 7.55 -14.89 -4.90
N MET A 100 7.17 -13.91 -5.73
CA MET A 100 6.03 -14.04 -6.65
C MET A 100 6.23 -15.12 -7.69
N GLU A 101 7.42 -15.26 -8.28
CA GLU A 101 7.71 -16.29 -9.29
C GLU A 101 7.27 -17.69 -8.82
N LYS A 102 7.48 -17.98 -7.54
CA LYS A 102 7.16 -19.28 -6.95
C LYS A 102 5.71 -19.40 -6.49
N PHE A 103 5.09 -18.34 -6.04
CA PHE A 103 3.85 -18.40 -5.26
C PHE A 103 2.66 -17.66 -5.86
N ALA A 104 2.81 -16.92 -6.97
CA ALA A 104 1.71 -16.12 -7.54
C ALA A 104 0.45 -16.95 -7.84
N ALA A 105 0.62 -18.12 -8.45
CA ALA A 105 -0.49 -19.03 -8.74
C ALA A 105 -1.19 -19.54 -7.47
N ASN A 106 -0.43 -19.87 -6.41
CA ASN A 106 -0.99 -20.28 -5.13
C ASN A 106 -1.79 -19.14 -4.47
N TRP A 107 -1.27 -17.91 -4.53
CA TRP A 107 -1.98 -16.75 -4.00
C TRP A 107 -3.25 -16.45 -4.79
N LYS A 108 -3.20 -16.58 -6.12
CA LYS A 108 -4.40 -16.47 -6.97
C LYS A 108 -5.45 -17.49 -6.59
N ALA A 109 -5.06 -18.76 -6.44
CA ALA A 109 -5.96 -19.83 -6.02
C ALA A 109 -6.55 -19.63 -4.62
N ALA A 110 -5.79 -18.99 -3.70
CA ALA A 110 -6.26 -18.63 -2.36
C ALA A 110 -7.17 -17.38 -2.33
N GLY A 111 -7.47 -16.77 -3.48
CA GLY A 111 -8.41 -15.66 -3.60
C GLY A 111 -7.77 -14.28 -3.75
N LEU A 112 -6.47 -14.18 -4.06
CA LEU A 112 -5.86 -12.89 -4.40
C LEU A 112 -6.37 -12.38 -5.74
N HIS A 113 -6.78 -11.13 -5.80
CA HIS A 113 -7.25 -10.46 -7.03
C HIS A 113 -6.21 -9.52 -7.62
N GLN A 114 -5.45 -8.84 -6.76
CA GLN A 114 -4.54 -7.78 -7.19
C GLN A 114 -3.24 -7.80 -6.40
N VAL A 115 -2.13 -7.60 -7.08
CA VAL A 115 -0.82 -7.39 -6.46
C VAL A 115 -0.26 -6.02 -6.80
N ASN A 116 0.27 -5.34 -5.79
CA ASN A 116 1.09 -4.15 -5.96
C ASN A 116 2.54 -4.52 -5.68
N VAL A 117 3.39 -4.40 -6.68
CA VAL A 117 4.81 -4.74 -6.60
C VAL A 117 5.64 -3.48 -6.51
N SER A 118 6.59 -3.45 -5.60
CA SER A 118 7.52 -2.32 -5.47
C SER A 118 8.71 -2.51 -6.41
N ILE A 119 8.82 -1.63 -7.43
CA ILE A 119 9.93 -1.62 -8.39
C ILE A 119 10.35 -0.16 -8.59
N ASP A 120 11.35 0.28 -7.83
CA ASP A 120 11.79 1.67 -7.88
C ASP A 120 12.67 1.98 -9.09
N SER A 121 13.30 0.98 -9.69
CA SER A 121 14.10 1.12 -10.90
C SER A 121 14.11 -0.16 -11.72
N LEU A 122 14.20 -0.03 -13.04
CA LEU A 122 14.46 -1.12 -13.99
C LEU A 122 15.97 -1.28 -14.28
N ASP A 123 16.82 -0.51 -13.64
CA ASP A 123 18.28 -0.69 -13.64
C ASP A 123 18.68 -1.53 -12.41
N PRO A 124 19.35 -2.71 -12.61
CA PRO A 124 19.68 -3.60 -11.50
C PRO A 124 20.56 -2.96 -10.43
N ARG A 125 21.52 -2.11 -10.82
CA ARG A 125 22.43 -1.44 -9.88
C ARG A 125 21.68 -0.41 -9.05
N GLN A 126 20.83 0.38 -9.71
CA GLN A 126 20.02 1.38 -9.01
C GLN A 126 18.97 0.73 -8.13
N PHE A 127 18.31 -0.35 -8.60
CA PHE A 127 17.38 -1.13 -7.78
C PHE A 127 18.06 -1.65 -6.51
N ALA A 128 19.24 -2.27 -6.66
CA ALA A 128 20.02 -2.77 -5.52
C ALA A 128 20.43 -1.65 -4.56
N ALA A 129 20.84 -0.48 -5.08
CA ALA A 129 21.19 0.67 -4.26
C ALA A 129 20.00 1.20 -3.44
N ILE A 130 18.80 1.26 -4.02
CA ILE A 130 17.58 1.75 -3.34
C ILE A 130 17.07 0.74 -2.33
N THR A 131 17.06 -0.55 -2.67
CA THR A 131 16.38 -1.61 -1.89
C THR A 131 17.31 -2.41 -0.97
N GLY A 132 18.61 -2.27 -1.12
CA GLY A 132 19.60 -3.08 -0.42
C GLY A 132 19.65 -4.54 -0.90
N GLN A 133 19.03 -4.88 -2.06
CA GLN A 133 18.91 -6.25 -2.55
C GLN A 133 19.09 -6.36 -4.07
N ASP A 134 19.98 -7.24 -4.52
CA ASP A 134 20.11 -7.59 -5.94
C ASP A 134 19.06 -8.65 -6.34
N LYS A 135 17.80 -8.22 -6.43
CA LYS A 135 16.64 -9.11 -6.69
C LYS A 135 15.78 -8.69 -7.89
N LEU A 136 16.17 -7.64 -8.63
CA LEU A 136 15.33 -7.12 -9.72
C LEU A 136 14.91 -8.20 -10.73
N LYS A 137 15.84 -9.05 -11.17
CA LYS A 137 15.54 -10.14 -12.13
C LYS A 137 14.47 -11.10 -11.59
N ALA A 138 14.57 -11.48 -10.31
CA ALA A 138 13.58 -12.36 -9.68
C ALA A 138 12.22 -11.68 -9.53
N VAL A 139 12.21 -10.38 -9.20
CA VAL A 139 10.98 -9.58 -9.09
C VAL A 139 10.29 -9.45 -10.45
N LEU A 140 11.02 -9.22 -11.53
CA LEU A 140 10.46 -9.13 -12.89
C LEU A 140 9.88 -10.47 -13.35
N ARG A 141 10.58 -11.61 -13.16
CA ARG A 141 9.99 -12.93 -13.43
C ARG A 141 8.74 -13.21 -12.60
N GLY A 142 8.75 -12.75 -11.34
CA GLY A 142 7.57 -12.84 -10.48
C GLY A 142 6.40 -11.98 -10.96
N LEU A 143 6.69 -10.82 -11.55
CA LEU A 143 5.68 -9.97 -12.16
C LEU A 143 5.05 -10.64 -13.38
N ASP A 144 5.86 -11.26 -14.26
CA ASP A 144 5.37 -12.03 -15.39
C ASP A 144 4.48 -13.19 -14.92
N ALA A 145 4.91 -13.97 -13.92
CA ALA A 145 4.13 -15.05 -13.34
C ALA A 145 2.78 -14.55 -12.74
N ALA A 146 2.76 -13.35 -12.15
CA ALA A 146 1.53 -12.76 -11.63
C ALA A 146 0.55 -12.36 -12.76
N ILE A 147 1.06 -11.82 -13.85
CA ILE A 147 0.26 -11.49 -15.06
C ILE A 147 -0.29 -12.77 -15.68
N ASP A 148 0.57 -13.78 -15.88
CA ASP A 148 0.21 -15.04 -16.53
C ASP A 148 -0.88 -15.82 -15.77
N CYS A 149 -0.89 -15.74 -14.43
CA CYS A 149 -1.96 -16.35 -13.64
C CYS A 149 -3.21 -15.46 -13.49
N GLY A 150 -3.28 -14.33 -14.18
CA GLY A 150 -4.46 -13.44 -14.23
C GLY A 150 -4.67 -12.58 -13.00
N LEU A 151 -3.60 -12.18 -12.29
CA LEU A 151 -3.66 -11.15 -11.27
C LEU A 151 -3.68 -9.76 -11.89
N ASP A 152 -4.45 -8.83 -11.30
CA ASP A 152 -4.35 -7.40 -11.62
C ASP A 152 -3.05 -6.86 -11.01
N VAL A 153 -2.11 -6.45 -11.86
CA VAL A 153 -0.77 -6.04 -11.42
C VAL A 153 -0.61 -4.54 -11.47
N LYS A 154 -0.19 -3.97 -10.33
CA LYS A 154 0.25 -2.58 -10.24
C LYS A 154 1.69 -2.53 -9.75
N VAL A 155 2.47 -1.63 -10.31
CA VAL A 155 3.86 -1.41 -9.92
C VAL A 155 3.97 -0.06 -9.22
N ASN A 156 4.62 -0.04 -8.06
CA ASN A 156 4.91 1.19 -7.31
C ASN A 156 6.37 1.56 -7.48
N SER A 157 6.63 2.82 -7.75
CA SER A 157 7.98 3.41 -7.76
C SER A 157 7.95 4.71 -6.98
N VAL A 158 8.80 4.86 -5.97
CA VAL A 158 8.91 6.10 -5.19
C VAL A 158 9.73 7.12 -5.97
N LEU A 159 9.21 8.34 -6.05
CA LEU A 159 9.93 9.48 -6.64
C LEU A 159 10.94 10.01 -5.63
N LEU A 160 12.21 9.83 -5.96
CA LEU A 160 13.35 10.41 -5.25
C LEU A 160 13.98 11.50 -6.10
N ASN A 161 14.81 12.37 -5.52
CA ASN A 161 15.41 13.52 -6.21
C ASN A 161 16.34 13.13 -7.36
N ASP A 162 16.81 11.87 -7.40
CA ASP A 162 17.61 11.29 -8.48
C ASP A 162 16.76 10.73 -9.65
N PHE A 163 15.45 10.92 -9.61
CA PHE A 163 14.55 10.45 -10.67
C PHE A 163 14.76 11.29 -11.93
N SER A 164 15.55 10.76 -12.86
CA SER A 164 15.97 11.42 -14.10
C SER A 164 15.04 11.14 -15.28
N ASP A 165 15.14 11.97 -16.31
CA ASP A 165 14.44 11.75 -17.58
C ASP A 165 14.79 10.39 -18.21
N SER A 166 16.06 9.95 -18.11
CA SER A 166 16.47 8.64 -18.61
C SER A 166 15.79 7.48 -17.87
N ARG A 167 15.57 7.63 -16.57
CA ARG A 167 14.81 6.66 -15.77
C ARG A 167 13.34 6.63 -16.19
N LEU A 168 12.73 7.79 -16.40
CA LEU A 168 11.37 7.89 -16.93
C LEU A 168 11.27 7.21 -18.30
N GLN A 169 12.17 7.51 -19.24
CA GLN A 169 12.15 6.91 -20.58
C GLN A 169 12.30 5.39 -20.55
N ARG A 170 13.09 4.85 -19.63
CA ARG A 170 13.23 3.40 -19.45
C ARG A 170 11.93 2.76 -18.97
N PHE A 171 11.24 3.37 -18.00
CA PHE A 171 9.92 2.92 -17.57
C PHE A 171 8.88 3.04 -18.68
N LEU A 172 8.88 4.13 -19.44
CA LEU A 172 7.95 4.31 -20.56
C LEU A 172 8.17 3.27 -21.65
N ALA A 173 9.42 3.01 -22.04
CA ALA A 173 9.74 1.97 -23.03
C ALA A 173 9.24 0.59 -22.56
N TRP A 174 9.44 0.24 -21.30
CA TRP A 174 8.95 -0.99 -20.71
C TRP A 174 7.41 -1.05 -20.67
N LEU A 175 6.74 0.06 -20.35
CA LEU A 175 5.29 0.15 -20.21
C LEU A 175 4.53 0.02 -21.55
N LYS A 176 5.21 0.19 -22.71
CA LYS A 176 4.62 -0.04 -24.03
C LYS A 176 4.08 -1.45 -24.18
N GLU A 177 4.84 -2.44 -23.65
CA GLU A 177 4.53 -3.86 -23.79
C GLU A 177 3.86 -4.45 -22.52
N MET A 178 4.02 -3.79 -21.36
CA MET A 178 3.58 -4.34 -20.09
C MET A 178 2.19 -3.85 -19.69
N PRO A 179 1.19 -4.75 -19.55
CA PRO A 179 -0.20 -4.39 -19.23
C PRO A 179 -0.40 -4.14 -17.73
N VAL A 180 0.42 -3.27 -17.15
CA VAL A 180 0.40 -2.95 -15.72
C VAL A 180 0.03 -1.48 -15.49
N THR A 181 -0.38 -1.13 -14.26
CA THR A 181 -0.45 0.27 -13.86
C THR A 181 0.82 0.63 -13.06
N LEU A 182 1.73 1.37 -13.70
CA LEU A 182 2.91 1.92 -13.05
C LEU A 182 2.52 3.17 -12.25
N ARG A 183 2.77 3.18 -10.94
CA ARG A 183 2.44 4.30 -10.07
C ARG A 183 3.69 4.93 -9.50
N PHE A 184 3.89 6.20 -9.81
CA PHE A 184 4.90 7.02 -9.17
C PHE A 184 4.32 7.64 -7.91
N ILE A 185 5.04 7.47 -6.80
CA ILE A 185 4.60 7.89 -5.47
C ILE A 185 5.55 8.96 -4.97
N GLU A 186 5.03 10.15 -4.75
CA GLU A 186 5.76 11.23 -4.09
C GLU A 186 6.15 10.78 -2.67
N LEU A 187 7.43 10.94 -2.32
CA LEU A 187 7.97 10.52 -1.04
C LEU A 187 7.18 11.17 0.11
N MET A 188 6.77 10.37 1.08
CA MET A 188 6.07 10.84 2.27
C MET A 188 7.03 10.90 3.45
N GLU A 189 6.97 11.99 4.18
CA GLU A 189 7.76 12.16 5.39
C GLU A 189 7.29 11.21 6.50
N THR A 190 8.24 10.54 7.15
CA THR A 190 8.02 9.72 8.35
C THR A 190 8.98 10.13 9.45
N GLY A 191 8.62 9.84 10.72
CA GLY A 191 9.37 10.33 11.88
C GLY A 191 10.85 9.96 11.88
N ASP A 192 11.19 8.74 11.48
CA ASP A 192 12.58 8.24 11.52
C ASP A 192 13.44 8.73 10.33
N LEU A 193 12.84 9.25 9.26
CA LEU A 193 13.52 9.58 8.02
C LEU A 193 13.43 11.06 7.60
N HIS A 194 13.25 11.97 8.55
CA HIS A 194 13.14 13.41 8.30
C HIS A 194 14.30 13.97 7.45
N GLN A 195 15.55 13.65 7.81
CA GLN A 195 16.72 14.11 7.05
C GLN A 195 16.76 13.53 5.63
N PHE A 196 16.39 12.27 5.47
CA PHE A 196 16.28 11.63 4.16
C PHE A 196 15.21 12.30 3.32
N PHE A 197 14.03 12.55 3.91
CA PHE A 197 12.95 13.28 3.24
C PHE A 197 13.41 14.64 2.71
N ASN A 198 14.02 15.45 3.53
CA ASN A 198 14.50 16.79 3.14
C ASN A 198 15.50 16.76 1.96
N LYS A 199 16.28 15.68 1.83
CA LYS A 199 17.24 15.52 0.73
C LYS A 199 16.63 14.91 -0.52
N GLN A 200 15.62 14.05 -0.38
CA GLN A 200 15.16 13.16 -1.44
C GLN A 200 13.76 13.47 -1.95
N HIS A 201 13.00 14.30 -1.23
CA HIS A 201 11.65 14.65 -1.65
C HIS A 201 11.65 15.42 -2.96
N GLN A 202 10.80 14.96 -3.87
CA GLN A 202 10.54 15.58 -5.15
C GLN A 202 9.04 15.58 -5.41
N SER A 203 8.47 16.74 -5.76
CA SER A 203 7.06 16.84 -6.13
C SER A 203 6.74 16.04 -7.40
N GLY A 204 5.59 15.38 -7.41
CA GLY A 204 5.08 14.71 -8.61
C GLY A 204 4.50 15.67 -9.67
N SER A 205 4.33 16.96 -9.37
CA SER A 205 3.71 17.92 -10.28
C SER A 205 4.48 18.16 -11.59
N PRO A 206 5.83 18.27 -11.60
CA PRO A 206 6.59 18.35 -12.84
C PRO A 206 6.44 17.11 -13.71
N LEU A 207 6.45 15.91 -13.11
CA LEU A 207 6.24 14.67 -13.84
C LEU A 207 4.85 14.63 -14.46
N LYS A 208 3.81 15.06 -13.74
CA LYS A 208 2.45 15.19 -14.29
C LYS A 208 2.43 16.11 -15.52
N ALA A 209 3.06 17.27 -15.44
CA ALA A 209 3.13 18.21 -16.57
C ALA A 209 3.85 17.60 -17.79
N THR A 210 4.93 16.86 -17.56
CA THR A 210 5.68 16.15 -18.60
C THR A 210 4.81 15.09 -19.26
N LEU A 211 4.11 14.25 -18.51
CA LEU A 211 3.21 13.22 -19.04
C LEU A 211 2.09 13.83 -19.89
N MET A 212 1.47 14.91 -19.42
CA MET A 212 0.44 15.62 -20.19
C MET A 212 0.97 16.16 -21.52
N LYS A 213 2.18 16.73 -21.55
CA LYS A 213 2.85 17.19 -22.78
C LYS A 213 3.16 16.03 -23.74
N MET A 214 3.39 14.83 -23.21
CA MET A 214 3.63 13.61 -23.99
C MET A 214 2.34 12.95 -24.50
N GLY A 215 1.16 13.52 -24.24
CA GLY A 215 -0.12 12.99 -24.71
C GLY A 215 -0.84 12.04 -23.76
N TRP A 216 -0.33 11.83 -22.54
CA TRP A 216 -1.04 11.04 -21.54
C TRP A 216 -2.30 11.76 -21.07
N GLN A 217 -3.43 11.04 -21.04
CA GLN A 217 -4.75 11.58 -20.72
C GLN A 217 -5.25 11.08 -19.38
N PRO A 218 -5.75 11.96 -18.49
CA PRO A 218 -6.24 11.54 -17.20
C PRO A 218 -7.51 10.70 -17.33
N LEU A 219 -7.57 9.62 -16.54
CA LEU A 219 -8.76 8.79 -16.39
C LEU A 219 -9.66 9.33 -15.26
N ILE A 220 -10.98 9.21 -15.49
CA ILE A 220 -11.97 9.50 -14.46
C ILE A 220 -11.80 8.49 -13.32
N ARG A 221 -11.68 9.00 -12.09
CA ARG A 221 -11.48 8.17 -10.91
C ARG A 221 -12.77 7.45 -10.52
N ARG A 222 -12.70 6.14 -10.31
CA ARG A 222 -13.79 5.33 -9.77
C ARG A 222 -13.94 5.56 -8.25
N LYS A 223 -15.13 5.36 -7.69
CA LYS A 223 -15.39 5.50 -6.23
C LYS A 223 -14.52 4.57 -5.37
N ASP A 224 -14.28 3.34 -5.84
CA ASP A 224 -13.49 2.30 -5.18
C ASP A 224 -11.98 2.41 -5.46
N ALA A 225 -11.56 3.42 -6.23
CA ALA A 225 -10.17 3.61 -6.59
C ALA A 225 -9.29 4.04 -5.39
N GLY A 226 -8.02 3.68 -5.44
CA GLY A 226 -7.00 4.17 -4.53
C GLY A 226 -6.68 5.67 -4.74
N PRO A 227 -5.62 6.19 -4.11
CA PRO A 227 -5.28 7.62 -4.14
C PRO A 227 -4.64 8.08 -5.45
N ALA A 228 -4.31 7.18 -6.37
CA ALA A 228 -3.62 7.52 -7.60
C ALA A 228 -4.55 8.25 -8.58
N GLN A 229 -4.07 9.33 -9.18
CA GLN A 229 -4.60 9.84 -10.42
C GLN A 229 -4.01 9.00 -11.55
N GLU A 230 -4.85 8.27 -12.27
CA GLU A 230 -4.41 7.38 -13.37
C GLU A 230 -4.50 8.10 -14.72
N PHE A 231 -3.58 7.74 -15.61
CA PHE A 231 -3.46 8.26 -16.98
C PHE A 231 -3.32 7.10 -17.95
N TYR A 232 -3.84 7.26 -19.16
CA TYR A 232 -3.66 6.33 -20.26
C TYR A 232 -3.06 7.04 -21.50
N HIS A 233 -2.45 6.26 -22.35
CA HIS A 233 -1.97 6.70 -23.66
C HIS A 233 -2.24 5.58 -24.66
N PRO A 234 -2.74 5.89 -25.90
CA PRO A 234 -3.14 4.86 -26.87
C PRO A 234 -1.99 3.96 -27.32
N ASP A 235 -0.75 4.46 -27.33
CA ASP A 235 0.43 3.72 -27.80
C ASP A 235 1.06 2.85 -26.69
N TYR A 236 0.43 2.70 -25.52
CA TYR A 236 0.96 1.95 -24.40
C TYR A 236 -0.03 0.89 -23.92
N ALA A 237 0.45 -0.34 -23.69
CA ALA A 237 -0.35 -1.39 -23.07
C ALA A 237 -0.67 -1.10 -21.60
N GLY A 238 0.25 -0.45 -20.91
CA GLY A 238 0.10 -0.10 -19.50
C GLY A 238 -0.45 1.31 -19.26
N ARG A 239 -0.63 1.63 -17.98
CA ARG A 239 -1.11 2.93 -17.50
C ARG A 239 -0.11 3.54 -16.53
N ILE A 240 -0.19 4.86 -16.34
CA ILE A 240 0.58 5.57 -15.31
C ILE A 240 -0.38 6.07 -14.24
N GLY A 241 0.02 5.99 -12.98
CA GLY A 241 -0.66 6.60 -11.85
C GLY A 241 0.27 7.54 -11.10
N LEU A 242 -0.24 8.64 -10.58
CA LEU A 242 0.49 9.55 -9.70
C LEU A 242 -0.17 9.59 -8.33
N ILE A 243 0.62 9.38 -7.28
CA ILE A 243 0.19 9.52 -5.89
C ILE A 243 0.96 10.70 -5.31
N MET A 244 0.26 11.82 -5.13
CA MET A 244 0.83 13.10 -4.69
C MET A 244 0.18 13.52 -3.37
N PRO A 245 0.66 13.03 -2.21
CA PRO A 245 0.03 13.28 -0.91
C PRO A 245 0.03 14.75 -0.50
N TYR A 246 0.95 15.55 -1.03
CA TYR A 246 1.04 16.99 -0.74
C TYR A 246 0.12 17.85 -1.63
N SER A 247 -0.66 17.24 -2.53
CA SER A 247 -1.66 17.99 -3.31
C SER A 247 -2.86 18.40 -2.45
N LYS A 248 -3.42 19.59 -2.72
CA LYS A 248 -4.48 20.25 -1.92
C LYS A 248 -5.70 19.35 -1.64
N ASP A 249 -6.11 18.53 -2.60
CA ASP A 249 -7.36 17.75 -2.52
C ASP A 249 -7.13 16.26 -2.22
N PHE A 250 -5.92 15.86 -1.86
CA PHE A 250 -5.56 14.46 -1.66
C PHE A 250 -6.42 13.74 -0.62
N CYS A 251 -6.78 14.42 0.47
CA CYS A 251 -7.56 13.85 1.56
C CYS A 251 -9.07 13.85 1.33
N LYS A 252 -9.60 14.72 0.46
CA LYS A 252 -11.05 14.84 0.21
C LYS A 252 -11.70 13.53 -0.25
N SER A 253 -10.96 12.72 -0.97
CA SER A 253 -11.44 11.44 -1.52
C SER A 253 -10.83 10.23 -0.79
N CYS A 254 -10.36 10.41 0.44
CA CYS A 254 -9.80 9.32 1.23
C CYS A 254 -10.90 8.32 1.63
N ASN A 255 -10.72 7.06 1.23
CA ASN A 255 -11.66 5.97 1.49
C ASN A 255 -11.02 4.82 2.28
N ARG A 256 -9.92 5.10 3.02
CA ARG A 256 -9.06 4.06 3.61
C ARG A 256 -8.94 4.21 5.11
N LEU A 257 -9.01 3.06 5.79
CA LEU A 257 -8.55 2.88 7.16
C LEU A 257 -7.38 1.90 7.17
N ARG A 258 -6.59 1.92 8.22
CA ARG A 258 -5.43 1.05 8.40
C ARG A 258 -5.46 0.37 9.74
N VAL A 259 -5.03 -0.89 9.77
CA VAL A 259 -4.75 -1.62 11.01
C VAL A 259 -3.31 -2.13 10.94
N SER A 260 -2.53 -1.84 11.98
CA SER A 260 -1.14 -2.29 12.10
C SER A 260 -1.07 -3.76 12.52
N ALA A 261 0.08 -4.39 12.32
CA ALA A 261 0.28 -5.79 12.68
C ALA A 261 0.04 -6.10 14.18
N PRO A 262 0.38 -5.20 15.14
CA PRO A 262 0.00 -5.37 16.54
C PRO A 262 -1.49 -5.14 16.86
N GLY A 263 -2.34 -4.80 15.91
CA GLY A 263 -3.78 -4.61 16.14
C GLY A 263 -4.18 -3.19 16.53
N LYS A 264 -3.45 -2.17 16.09
CA LYS A 264 -3.83 -0.77 16.30
C LYS A 264 -4.53 -0.19 15.06
N LEU A 265 -5.67 0.47 15.27
CA LEU A 265 -6.40 1.20 14.24
C LEU A 265 -5.76 2.57 14.02
N HIS A 266 -5.45 2.87 12.77
CA HIS A 266 -4.97 4.18 12.33
C HIS A 266 -5.98 4.78 11.35
N LEU A 267 -6.60 5.88 11.75
CA LEU A 267 -7.58 6.61 10.95
C LEU A 267 -6.93 7.31 9.75
N CYS A 268 -5.63 7.61 9.86
CA CYS A 268 -4.78 8.15 8.81
C CYS A 268 -3.39 7.49 8.87
N LEU A 269 -2.62 7.52 7.77
CA LEU A 269 -1.20 7.12 7.78
C LEU A 269 -0.38 8.01 8.73
N PHE A 270 -0.78 9.25 8.89
CA PHE A 270 -0.13 10.28 9.68
C PHE A 270 -0.92 10.64 10.96
N SER A 271 -1.67 9.69 11.53
CA SER A 271 -2.32 9.87 12.83
C SER A 271 -1.28 10.02 13.93
N GLU A 272 -1.54 10.88 14.91
CA GLU A 272 -0.66 11.07 16.07
C GLU A 272 -0.50 9.79 16.90
N ASN A 273 -1.56 8.97 16.98
CA ASN A 273 -1.55 7.69 17.68
C ASN A 273 -2.36 6.63 16.93
N GLY A 274 -1.96 5.38 17.07
CA GLY A 274 -2.80 4.23 16.75
C GLY A 274 -3.71 3.91 17.94
N ILE A 275 -4.97 3.62 17.68
CA ILE A 275 -5.97 3.23 18.70
C ILE A 275 -5.86 1.73 18.92
N ASP A 276 -5.50 1.29 20.09
CA ASP A 276 -5.32 -0.12 20.41
C ASP A 276 -6.66 -0.85 20.41
N MET A 277 -6.72 -1.98 19.67
CA MET A 277 -7.89 -2.85 19.59
C MET A 277 -7.56 -4.29 20.03
N ARG A 278 -6.33 -4.54 20.50
CA ARG A 278 -5.84 -5.91 20.68
C ARG A 278 -6.71 -6.73 21.64
N GLU A 279 -7.04 -6.19 22.81
CA GLU A 279 -7.88 -6.86 23.79
C GLU A 279 -9.30 -7.11 23.24
N LEU A 280 -9.85 -6.12 22.55
CA LEU A 280 -11.17 -6.22 21.93
C LEU A 280 -11.22 -7.32 20.85
N LEU A 281 -10.17 -7.44 20.04
CA LEU A 281 -10.06 -8.47 19.00
C LEU A 281 -9.86 -9.87 19.62
N ALA A 282 -9.05 -9.97 20.68
CA ALA A 282 -8.83 -11.21 21.42
C ALA A 282 -10.10 -11.74 22.09
N GLY A 283 -11.01 -10.85 22.47
CA GLY A 283 -12.35 -11.21 23.00
C GLY A 283 -13.26 -11.88 22.00
N GLY A 284 -13.00 -11.77 20.69
CA GLY A 284 -13.73 -12.45 19.62
C GLY A 284 -15.16 -11.94 19.36
N ASN A 285 -15.59 -10.89 20.06
CA ASN A 285 -16.94 -10.34 19.92
C ASN A 285 -17.00 -9.30 18.78
N VAL A 286 -17.50 -9.73 17.64
CA VAL A 286 -17.60 -8.90 16.43
C VAL A 286 -18.49 -7.67 16.64
N ASP A 287 -19.58 -7.79 17.45
CA ASP A 287 -20.50 -6.67 17.69
C ASP A 287 -19.84 -5.55 18.50
N GLU A 288 -19.01 -5.89 19.47
CA GLU A 288 -18.24 -4.92 20.24
C GLU A 288 -17.23 -4.19 19.36
N VAL A 289 -16.55 -4.92 18.46
CA VAL A 289 -15.62 -4.30 17.49
C VAL A 289 -16.37 -3.35 16.55
N VAL A 290 -17.55 -3.71 16.08
CA VAL A 290 -18.40 -2.86 15.23
C VAL A 290 -18.75 -1.55 15.93
N LEU A 291 -19.24 -1.64 17.18
CA LEU A 291 -19.58 -0.44 17.99
C LEU A 291 -18.36 0.45 18.24
N PHE A 292 -17.23 -0.17 18.54
CA PHE A 292 -15.97 0.55 18.73
C PHE A 292 -15.54 1.31 17.45
N LEU A 293 -15.54 0.66 16.30
CA LEU A 293 -15.16 1.26 15.01
C LEU A 293 -16.08 2.45 14.67
N GLN A 294 -17.39 2.33 14.88
CA GLN A 294 -18.34 3.42 14.67
C GLN A 294 -18.05 4.63 15.58
N LYS A 295 -17.76 4.36 16.86
CA LYS A 295 -17.44 5.42 17.83
C LYS A 295 -16.17 6.19 17.50
N VAL A 296 -15.10 5.48 17.13
CA VAL A 296 -13.77 6.11 16.94
C VAL A 296 -13.64 6.79 15.59
N LEU A 297 -14.44 6.44 14.60
CA LEU A 297 -14.35 7.03 13.26
C LEU A 297 -14.65 8.54 13.25
N GLY A 298 -15.48 9.02 14.18
CA GLY A 298 -15.73 10.44 14.38
C GLY A 298 -14.49 11.28 14.77
N GLN A 299 -13.41 10.61 15.19
CA GLN A 299 -12.14 11.28 15.53
C GLN A 299 -11.23 11.49 14.31
N LYS A 300 -11.64 11.02 13.12
CA LYS A 300 -10.83 11.16 11.92
C LYS A 300 -10.78 12.60 11.44
N HIS A 301 -9.56 13.14 11.32
CA HIS A 301 -9.34 14.49 10.83
C HIS A 301 -9.68 14.66 9.34
N GLU A 302 -10.00 15.88 8.95
CA GLU A 302 -10.28 16.24 7.55
C GLU A 302 -9.06 16.02 6.66
N THR A 303 -7.88 16.42 7.14
CA THR A 303 -6.60 16.29 6.41
C THR A 303 -5.52 15.59 7.25
N HIS A 304 -4.40 15.28 6.65
CA HIS A 304 -3.26 14.61 7.29
C HIS A 304 -2.23 15.57 7.90
N TYR A 305 -2.39 16.88 7.73
CA TYR A 305 -1.50 17.95 8.26
C TYR A 305 0.00 17.81 7.92
N LEU A 306 0.39 17.01 6.89
CA LEU A 306 1.77 16.95 6.42
C LEU A 306 2.32 18.30 5.95
N HIS A 307 1.44 19.17 5.45
CA HIS A 307 1.80 20.56 5.08
C HIS A 307 2.28 21.40 6.27
N GLU A 308 1.94 20.97 7.49
CA GLU A 308 2.35 21.60 8.75
C GLU A 308 3.54 20.88 9.40
N GLY A 309 4.17 19.92 8.68
CA GLY A 309 5.26 19.10 9.19
C GLY A 309 4.84 18.05 10.23
N LYS A 310 3.52 17.76 10.35
CA LYS A 310 3.02 16.75 11.28
C LYS A 310 3.02 15.38 10.64
N THR A 311 4.03 14.57 10.95
CA THR A 311 4.22 13.21 10.40
C THR A 311 3.46 12.12 11.18
N GLY A 312 2.90 12.48 12.35
CA GLY A 312 2.20 11.56 13.24
C GLY A 312 3.11 10.53 13.90
N ALA A 313 2.53 9.41 14.34
CA ALA A 313 3.24 8.32 15.03
C ALA A 313 3.87 7.30 14.07
N THR A 314 3.75 7.48 12.76
CA THR A 314 4.34 6.55 11.79
C THR A 314 5.84 6.79 11.71
N LYS A 315 6.60 5.92 12.38
CA LYS A 315 8.06 5.97 12.38
C LYS A 315 8.62 5.62 11.00
N HIS A 316 8.15 4.53 10.43
CA HIS A 316 8.53 4.05 9.10
C HIS A 316 7.33 3.41 8.38
N LEU A 317 7.40 3.35 7.05
CA LEU A 317 6.27 2.89 6.22
C LEU A 317 5.90 1.42 6.42
N ALA A 318 6.83 0.57 6.90
CA ALA A 318 6.57 -0.85 7.14
C ALA A 318 5.54 -1.11 8.27
N MET A 319 5.34 -0.16 9.19
CA MET A 319 4.33 -0.30 10.26
C MET A 319 2.91 -0.44 9.71
N LEU A 320 2.58 0.33 8.68
CA LEU A 320 1.21 0.47 8.16
C LEU A 320 1.10 0.09 6.68
N GLY A 321 2.19 -0.34 6.10
CA GLY A 321 2.33 -0.62 4.68
C GLY A 321 2.19 0.64 3.86
N GLY A 322 3.25 1.18 3.38
CA GLY A 322 3.30 2.39 2.55
C GLY A 322 2.55 2.26 1.23
#